data_391880d07ceaf7d098da7783bbc83a4f
#
_entry.id   391880d07ceaf7d098da7783bbc83a4f
#
_cell.length_a   1.000
_cell.length_b   1.000
_cell.length_c   1.000
_cell.angle_alpha   90.00
_cell.angle_beta   90.00
_cell.angle_gamma   90.00
#
_symmetry.space_group_name_H-M   'P 1'
#
loop_
_entity.id
_entity.type
_entity.pdbx_description
1 polymer ?
#
loop_
_entity_poly.entity_id
_entity_poly.type
_entity_poly.pdbx_seq_one_letter_code
_entity_poly.pdbx_strand_id
1 'polypeptide(L)'
;MRNHFPRQLGAGWWLCLVLIAAVASDPASALSTDRDQPINIEADWAEADDKKGITVYKGKVVIVQGSLRISGDVVTMYFDKSNELQRMIAVGRLARFRQKPDGKDVFQHAKAERIQYNLTTDTMVLTGRAQLSKGEDFIRAKRIVYDTLNARIKGESKPRVTTPGDKAPSGSDRVIITIKPKKVCADGTRRSKCP
;
A
#
# COMPACT_ATOMS: atom_id res chain seq x y z
N MET A 1 71.36 56.68 8.62
CA MET A 1 72.34 55.55 8.93
C MET A 1 71.54 54.29 9.19
N ARG A 2 71.82 53.29 8.35
CA ARG A 2 71.76 51.86 8.56
C ARG A 2 70.40 51.27 9.04
N ASN A 3 69.70 50.66 8.07
CA ASN A 3 69.60 49.23 7.82
C ASN A 3 69.28 48.38 9.03
N HIS A 4 68.13 47.72 9.00
CA HIS A 4 68.16 46.24 8.85
C HIS A 4 66.73 45.71 8.67
N PHE A 5 66.51 45.12 7.49
CA PHE A 5 65.50 44.05 7.35
C PHE A 5 66.00 42.79 8.08
N PRO A 6 65.10 42.01 8.59
CA PRO A 6 65.05 40.66 8.07
C PRO A 6 63.64 40.21 7.69
N ARG A 7 63.64 39.61 6.57
CA ARG A 7 62.88 38.46 6.09
C ARG A 7 62.55 37.47 7.18
N GLN A 8 61.31 37.18 7.32
CA GLN A 8 60.78 35.88 7.72
C GLN A 8 59.51 35.68 6.85
N LEU A 9 59.60 34.94 5.79
CA LEU A 9 59.28 33.54 5.59
C LEU A 9 58.08 33.09 6.40
N GLY A 10 56.92 33.09 5.76
CA GLY A 10 56.28 31.93 5.21
C GLY A 10 55.97 30.89 6.27
N ALA A 11 54.81 30.99 6.88
CA ALA A 11 54.20 29.84 7.53
C ALA A 11 52.77 29.76 6.96
N GLY A 12 52.69 28.95 6.00
CA GLY A 12 51.69 27.91 5.84
C GLY A 12 50.23 28.37 6.00
N TRP A 13 49.75 29.08 5.02
CA TRP A 13 48.29 29.17 4.84
C TRP A 13 47.78 27.89 4.18
N TRP A 14 47.83 26.86 5.00
CA TRP A 14 47.06 25.62 4.71
C TRP A 14 45.83 25.64 5.58
N LEU A 15 44.98 26.65 5.42
CA LEU A 15 43.58 26.54 5.83
C LEU A 15 42.95 25.62 4.81
N CYS A 16 43.02 24.32 5.10
CA CYS A 16 42.18 23.32 4.52
C CYS A 16 40.71 23.73 4.80
N LEU A 17 40.15 24.36 3.83
CA LEU A 17 38.73 24.59 3.75
C LEU A 17 38.10 23.22 3.53
N VAL A 18 37.89 22.49 4.62
CA VAL A 18 37.04 21.30 4.68
C VAL A 18 35.61 21.81 4.50
N LEU A 19 35.24 21.96 3.26
CA LEU A 19 33.85 22.14 2.86
C LEU A 19 33.14 20.84 3.16
N ILE A 20 32.69 20.69 4.41
CA ILE A 20 31.72 19.68 4.79
C ILE A 20 30.43 20.05 4.07
N ALA A 21 30.28 19.53 2.85
CA ALA A 21 28.99 19.44 2.22
C ALA A 21 28.15 18.54 3.10
N ALA A 22 27.42 19.14 4.05
CA ALA A 22 26.31 18.49 4.73
C ALA A 22 25.30 18.16 3.62
N VAL A 23 25.40 16.94 3.12
CA VAL A 23 24.32 16.35 2.31
C VAL A 23 23.16 16.24 3.27
N ALA A 24 22.27 17.24 3.23
CA ALA A 24 20.96 17.15 3.82
C ALA A 24 20.27 16.00 3.08
N SER A 25 20.38 14.81 3.63
CA SER A 25 19.54 13.69 3.23
C SER A 25 18.14 14.05 3.71
N ASP A 26 17.35 14.66 2.85
CA ASP A 26 15.91 14.75 3.08
C ASP A 26 15.44 13.32 3.35
N PRO A 27 14.78 13.04 4.50
CA PRO A 27 14.11 11.78 4.65
C PRO A 27 13.10 11.71 3.51
N ALA A 28 13.35 10.83 2.54
CA ALA A 28 12.39 10.51 1.52
C ALA A 28 11.17 9.95 2.24
N SER A 29 10.25 10.84 2.63
CA SER A 29 8.91 10.47 3.02
C SER A 29 8.34 9.70 1.85
N ALA A 30 8.23 8.40 2.01
CA ALA A 30 7.50 7.54 1.09
C ALA A 30 6.00 7.81 1.26
N LEU A 31 5.58 9.05 0.99
CA LEU A 31 4.17 9.34 0.75
C LEU A 31 3.82 8.67 -0.58
N SER A 32 2.75 7.89 -0.55
CA SER A 32 2.23 7.32 -1.78
C SER A 32 1.94 8.44 -2.76
N THR A 33 2.67 8.49 -3.87
CA THR A 33 2.47 9.48 -4.93
C THR A 33 1.04 9.45 -5.48
N ASP A 34 0.32 8.34 -5.25
CA ASP A 34 -1.10 8.21 -5.60
C ASP A 34 -1.98 9.23 -4.86
N ARG A 35 -1.66 9.56 -3.58
CA ARG A 35 -2.47 10.47 -2.76
C ARG A 35 -2.48 11.90 -3.30
N ASP A 36 -1.45 12.28 -4.03
CA ASP A 36 -1.31 13.62 -4.63
C ASP A 36 -2.03 13.72 -5.99
N GLN A 37 -2.54 12.59 -6.50
CA GLN A 37 -3.24 12.55 -7.78
C GLN A 37 -4.74 12.83 -7.59
N PRO A 38 -5.39 13.46 -8.59
CA PRO A 38 -6.83 13.67 -8.56
C PRO A 38 -7.59 12.34 -8.47
N ILE A 39 -8.69 12.34 -7.70
CA ILE A 39 -9.59 11.20 -7.59
C ILE A 39 -10.64 11.32 -8.71
N ASN A 40 -10.70 10.34 -9.59
CA ASN A 40 -11.73 10.21 -10.61
C ASN A 40 -12.69 9.11 -10.22
N ILE A 41 -14.00 9.40 -10.28
CA ILE A 41 -15.05 8.48 -9.86
C ILE A 41 -16.09 8.36 -10.98
N GLU A 42 -16.42 7.14 -11.36
CA GLU A 42 -17.48 6.79 -12.29
C GLU A 42 -18.50 5.92 -11.55
N ALA A 43 -19.78 6.23 -11.66
CA ALA A 43 -20.89 5.48 -11.06
C ALA A 43 -22.20 5.81 -11.79
N ASP A 44 -23.18 4.91 -11.69
CA ASP A 44 -24.52 5.18 -12.25
C ASP A 44 -25.33 6.14 -11.35
N TRP A 45 -24.99 6.23 -10.06
CA TRP A 45 -25.67 7.07 -9.07
C TRP A 45 -24.74 7.47 -7.94
N ALA A 46 -24.90 8.69 -7.42
CA ALA A 46 -24.15 9.23 -6.30
C ALA A 46 -25.04 10.07 -5.38
N GLU A 47 -24.77 9.99 -4.06
CA GLU A 47 -25.38 10.83 -3.02
C GLU A 47 -24.32 11.21 -2.00
N ALA A 48 -24.26 12.50 -1.67
CA ALA A 48 -23.38 13.03 -0.63
C ALA A 48 -24.23 13.61 0.51
N ASP A 49 -23.88 13.26 1.74
CA ASP A 49 -24.42 13.86 2.98
C ASP A 49 -23.26 14.52 3.73
N ASP A 50 -23.05 15.79 3.45
CA ASP A 50 -21.96 16.58 4.01
C ASP A 50 -22.06 16.70 5.55
N LYS A 51 -23.29 16.71 6.09
CA LYS A 51 -23.49 16.77 7.54
C LYS A 51 -22.97 15.52 8.26
N LYS A 52 -23.08 14.37 7.59
CA LYS A 52 -22.58 13.10 8.10
C LYS A 52 -21.16 12.76 7.62
N GLY A 53 -20.64 13.51 6.66
CA GLY A 53 -19.37 13.23 6.02
C GLY A 53 -19.41 11.88 5.27
N ILE A 54 -20.49 11.58 4.57
CA ILE A 54 -20.67 10.30 3.88
C ILE A 54 -21.05 10.56 2.42
N THR A 55 -20.34 9.90 1.51
CA THR A 55 -20.72 9.85 0.10
C THR A 55 -20.89 8.40 -0.33
N VAL A 56 -21.98 8.10 -1.02
CA VAL A 56 -22.33 6.77 -1.52
C VAL A 56 -22.42 6.81 -3.04
N TYR A 57 -21.73 5.89 -3.68
CA TYR A 57 -21.77 5.66 -5.13
C TYR A 57 -22.36 4.29 -5.40
N LYS A 58 -23.22 4.14 -6.40
CA LYS A 58 -23.86 2.89 -6.77
C LYS A 58 -23.82 2.66 -8.28
N GLY A 59 -23.76 1.39 -8.68
CA GLY A 59 -23.81 0.94 -10.07
C GLY A 59 -22.44 1.04 -10.74
N LYS A 60 -21.81 -0.12 -10.98
CA LYS A 60 -20.53 -0.27 -11.72
C LYS A 60 -19.45 0.74 -11.28
N VAL A 61 -19.39 1.01 -9.98
CA VAL A 61 -18.51 2.05 -9.45
C VAL A 61 -17.06 1.73 -9.76
N VAL A 62 -16.35 2.74 -10.26
CA VAL A 62 -14.90 2.73 -10.50
C VAL A 62 -14.32 4.00 -9.93
N ILE A 63 -13.30 3.86 -9.10
CA ILE A 63 -12.52 4.95 -8.51
C ILE A 63 -11.07 4.77 -8.91
N VAL A 64 -10.45 5.83 -9.41
CA VAL A 64 -9.05 5.86 -9.83
C VAL A 64 -8.36 7.05 -9.18
N GLN A 65 -7.20 6.79 -8.56
CA GLN A 65 -6.31 7.82 -8.04
C GLN A 65 -4.86 7.36 -8.25
N GLY A 66 -4.17 7.93 -9.23
CA GLY A 66 -2.86 7.45 -9.63
C GLY A 66 -2.87 5.97 -10.05
N SER A 67 -2.10 5.13 -9.38
CA SER A 67 -2.07 3.68 -9.62
C SER A 67 -3.20 2.93 -8.92
N LEU A 68 -3.82 3.55 -7.91
CA LEU A 68 -4.96 3.00 -7.16
C LEU A 68 -6.18 2.90 -8.06
N ARG A 69 -6.80 1.73 -8.09
CA ARG A 69 -8.10 1.49 -8.72
C ARG A 69 -8.95 0.63 -7.81
N ILE A 70 -10.14 1.12 -7.51
CA ILE A 70 -11.17 0.40 -6.76
C ILE A 70 -12.40 0.25 -7.64
N SER A 71 -13.04 -0.92 -7.59
CA SER A 71 -14.33 -1.12 -8.26
C SER A 71 -15.24 -2.01 -7.45
N GLY A 72 -16.56 -1.76 -7.57
CA GLY A 72 -17.60 -2.50 -6.88
C GLY A 72 -18.99 -2.13 -7.36
N ASP A 73 -20.01 -2.79 -6.81
CA ASP A 73 -21.39 -2.47 -7.09
C ASP A 73 -21.84 -1.24 -6.28
N VAL A 74 -21.28 -1.09 -5.06
CA VAL A 74 -21.49 0.07 -4.18
C VAL A 74 -20.16 0.44 -3.54
N VAL A 75 -19.85 1.75 -3.51
CA VAL A 75 -18.73 2.29 -2.75
C VAL A 75 -19.22 3.39 -1.83
N THR A 76 -18.85 3.30 -0.55
CA THR A 76 -19.14 4.33 0.46
C THR A 76 -17.82 4.93 0.96
N MET A 77 -17.75 6.24 0.93
CA MET A 77 -16.63 7.02 1.44
C MET A 77 -17.06 7.74 2.72
N TYR A 78 -16.16 7.80 3.69
CA TYR A 78 -16.36 8.47 4.97
C TYR A 78 -15.29 9.53 5.13
N PHE A 79 -15.71 10.75 5.35
CA PHE A 79 -14.88 11.92 5.53
C PHE A 79 -14.96 12.42 6.97
N ASP A 80 -13.91 13.04 7.45
CA ASP A 80 -13.94 13.75 8.74
C ASP A 80 -14.47 15.19 8.60
N LYS A 81 -14.40 15.93 9.72
CA LYS A 81 -14.85 17.34 9.75
C LYS A 81 -13.97 18.28 8.90
N SER A 82 -12.76 17.87 8.57
CA SER A 82 -11.84 18.60 7.68
C SER A 82 -12.02 18.22 6.21
N ASN A 83 -13.03 17.39 5.91
CA ASN A 83 -13.28 16.81 4.58
C ASN A 83 -12.15 15.91 4.07
N GLU A 84 -11.40 15.30 5.00
CA GLU A 84 -10.38 14.31 4.66
C GLU A 84 -10.96 12.90 4.64
N LEU A 85 -10.64 12.13 3.61
CA LEU A 85 -11.11 10.76 3.45
C LEU A 85 -10.47 9.85 4.52
N GLN A 86 -11.29 9.31 5.41
CA GLN A 86 -10.88 8.45 6.51
C GLN A 86 -11.01 6.97 6.20
N ARG A 87 -12.06 6.61 5.49
CA ARG A 87 -12.40 5.21 5.25
C ARG A 87 -13.19 5.05 3.96
N MET A 88 -12.91 3.98 3.26
CA MET A 88 -13.63 3.58 2.06
C MET A 88 -14.11 2.14 2.20
N ILE A 89 -15.33 1.88 1.75
CA ILE A 89 -15.92 0.54 1.73
C ILE A 89 -16.45 0.26 0.34
N ALA A 90 -15.90 -0.75 -0.31
CA ALA A 90 -16.39 -1.25 -1.59
C ALA A 90 -17.06 -2.61 -1.38
N VAL A 91 -18.28 -2.75 -1.91
CA VAL A 91 -19.08 -3.98 -1.86
C VAL A 91 -19.46 -4.39 -3.28
N GLY A 92 -19.45 -5.69 -3.57
CA GLY A 92 -19.84 -6.22 -4.85
C GLY A 92 -19.85 -7.74 -4.87
N ARG A 93 -20.30 -8.32 -6.00
CA ARG A 93 -20.21 -9.78 -6.21
C ARG A 93 -18.78 -10.27 -6.17
N LEU A 94 -17.81 -9.41 -6.54
CA LEU A 94 -16.45 -9.26 -6.03
C LEU A 94 -16.01 -7.82 -6.30
N ALA A 95 -15.96 -7.02 -5.25
CA ALA A 95 -15.24 -5.76 -5.28
C ALA A 95 -13.75 -6.03 -5.53
N ARG A 96 -13.06 -5.11 -6.19
CA ARG A 96 -11.65 -5.23 -6.57
C ARG A 96 -10.88 -4.00 -6.12
N PHE A 97 -9.65 -4.23 -5.76
CA PHE A 97 -8.66 -3.20 -5.43
C PHE A 97 -7.37 -3.52 -6.17
N ARG A 98 -6.73 -2.52 -6.72
CA ARG A 98 -5.39 -2.60 -7.31
C ARG A 98 -4.62 -1.34 -6.96
N GLN A 99 -3.38 -1.49 -6.55
CA GLN A 99 -2.45 -0.38 -6.31
C GLN A 99 -1.02 -0.82 -6.56
N LYS A 100 -0.18 0.08 -7.01
CA LYS A 100 1.28 -0.10 -7.06
C LYS A 100 1.87 0.64 -5.85
N PRO A 101 2.31 -0.06 -4.80
CA PRO A 101 2.92 0.60 -3.64
C PRO A 101 4.21 1.32 -4.04
N ASP A 102 4.50 2.44 -3.39
CA ASP A 102 5.69 3.22 -3.66
C ASP A 102 6.97 2.40 -3.52
N GLY A 103 7.93 2.67 -4.39
CA GLY A 103 9.19 1.93 -4.43
C GLY A 103 9.06 0.44 -4.78
N LYS A 104 7.90 0.00 -5.27
CA LYS A 104 7.66 -1.38 -5.72
C LYS A 104 7.27 -1.40 -7.18
N ASP A 105 7.85 -2.35 -7.94
CA ASP A 105 7.50 -2.56 -9.36
C ASP A 105 6.33 -3.51 -9.58
N VAL A 106 5.73 -3.99 -8.49
CA VAL A 106 4.72 -5.02 -8.52
C VAL A 106 3.41 -4.50 -7.97
N PHE A 107 2.34 -4.62 -8.76
CA PHE A 107 1.00 -4.31 -8.29
C PHE A 107 0.54 -5.29 -7.21
N GLN A 108 -0.18 -4.72 -6.24
CA GLN A 108 -1.00 -5.47 -5.31
C GLN A 108 -2.44 -5.50 -5.84
N HIS A 109 -3.06 -6.65 -5.75
CA HIS A 109 -4.46 -6.83 -6.12
C HIS A 109 -5.20 -7.47 -4.95
N ALA A 110 -6.38 -6.95 -4.65
CA ALA A 110 -7.29 -7.56 -3.72
C ALA A 110 -8.66 -7.76 -4.37
N LYS A 111 -9.36 -8.82 -3.97
CA LYS A 111 -10.77 -9.04 -4.31
C LYS A 111 -11.49 -9.69 -3.16
N ALA A 112 -12.73 -9.27 -2.92
CA ALA A 112 -13.59 -9.79 -1.87
C ALA A 112 -15.04 -9.35 -2.14
N GLU A 113 -16.00 -9.91 -1.41
CA GLU A 113 -17.38 -9.40 -1.44
C GLU A 113 -17.47 -8.01 -0.79
N ARG A 114 -16.62 -7.77 0.21
CA ARG A 114 -16.45 -6.47 0.88
C ARG A 114 -14.99 -6.16 1.09
N ILE A 115 -14.55 -5.01 0.63
CA ILE A 115 -13.22 -4.42 0.86
C ILE A 115 -13.45 -3.16 1.69
N GLN A 116 -12.85 -3.10 2.87
CA GLN A 116 -12.81 -1.90 3.69
C GLN A 116 -11.37 -1.44 3.80
N TYR A 117 -11.10 -0.20 3.39
CA TYR A 117 -9.80 0.43 3.53
C TYR A 117 -9.92 1.60 4.51
N ASN A 118 -9.19 1.53 5.60
CA ASN A 118 -9.06 2.61 6.58
C ASN A 118 -7.75 3.34 6.30
N LEU A 119 -7.85 4.58 5.87
CA LEU A 119 -6.71 5.42 5.49
C LEU A 119 -5.97 5.96 6.73
N THR A 120 -6.68 6.11 7.85
CA THR A 120 -6.08 6.59 9.11
C THR A 120 -5.14 5.57 9.73
N THR A 121 -5.46 4.28 9.59
CA THR A 121 -4.67 3.17 10.17
C THR A 121 -3.92 2.36 9.12
N ASP A 122 -3.97 2.77 7.85
CA ASP A 122 -3.40 2.05 6.71
C ASP A 122 -3.75 0.55 6.71
N THR A 123 -5.00 0.24 7.07
CA THR A 123 -5.45 -1.13 7.21
C THR A 123 -6.54 -1.46 6.20
N MET A 124 -6.33 -2.53 5.44
CA MET A 124 -7.33 -3.10 4.54
C MET A 124 -7.92 -4.39 5.12
N VAL A 125 -9.25 -4.46 5.16
CA VAL A 125 -9.98 -5.66 5.57
C VAL A 125 -10.79 -6.17 4.39
N LEU A 126 -10.51 -7.40 4.00
CA LEU A 126 -11.21 -8.13 2.94
C LEU A 126 -12.12 -9.17 3.60
N THR A 127 -13.37 -9.22 3.22
CA THR A 127 -14.35 -10.16 3.80
C THR A 127 -15.19 -10.80 2.69
N GLY A 128 -15.40 -12.11 2.80
CA GLY A 128 -16.13 -12.93 1.82
C GLY A 128 -15.30 -13.23 0.57
N ARG A 129 -14.96 -14.50 0.36
CA ARG A 129 -14.13 -14.99 -0.76
C ARG A 129 -12.88 -14.12 -0.98
N ALA A 130 -12.27 -13.70 0.13
CA ALA A 130 -11.16 -12.77 0.14
C ALA A 130 -9.91 -13.36 -0.52
N GLN A 131 -9.29 -12.59 -1.39
CA GLN A 131 -7.99 -12.89 -1.98
C GLN A 131 -7.16 -11.61 -2.02
N LEU A 132 -5.89 -11.73 -1.62
CA LEU A 132 -4.87 -10.70 -1.78
C LEU A 132 -3.70 -11.32 -2.54
N SER A 133 -3.18 -10.63 -3.54
CA SER A 133 -2.02 -11.06 -4.32
C SER A 133 -1.03 -9.92 -4.53
N LYS A 134 0.25 -10.30 -4.58
CA LYS A 134 1.37 -9.42 -4.90
C LYS A 134 2.27 -10.13 -5.89
N GLY A 135 2.26 -9.68 -7.14
CA GLY A 135 2.88 -10.42 -8.22
C GLY A 135 2.22 -11.79 -8.39
N GLU A 136 3.02 -12.84 -8.25
CA GLU A 136 2.54 -14.22 -8.40
C GLU A 136 2.13 -14.87 -7.06
N ASP A 137 2.48 -14.26 -5.93
CA ASP A 137 2.12 -14.74 -4.60
C ASP A 137 0.69 -14.34 -4.26
N PHE A 138 -0.06 -15.22 -3.61
CA PHE A 138 -1.39 -14.91 -3.15
C PHE A 138 -1.78 -15.63 -1.86
N ILE A 139 -2.73 -15.02 -1.15
CA ILE A 139 -3.44 -15.60 -0.02
C ILE A 139 -4.95 -15.55 -0.27
N ARG A 140 -5.64 -16.63 0.05
CA ARG A 140 -7.12 -16.74 0.06
C ARG A 140 -7.60 -17.14 1.44
N ALA A 141 -8.68 -16.49 1.89
CA ALA A 141 -9.32 -16.79 3.16
C ALA A 141 -10.77 -16.27 3.16
N LYS A 142 -11.54 -16.55 4.21
CA LYS A 142 -12.85 -15.90 4.42
C LYS A 142 -12.68 -14.42 4.78
N ARG A 143 -11.66 -14.13 5.58
CA ARG A 143 -11.29 -12.76 5.97
C ARG A 143 -9.77 -12.60 5.89
N ILE A 144 -9.32 -11.48 5.34
CA ILE A 144 -7.92 -11.08 5.32
C ILE A 144 -7.83 -9.68 5.91
N VAL A 145 -6.93 -9.49 6.86
CA VAL A 145 -6.53 -8.18 7.37
C VAL A 145 -5.12 -7.90 6.88
N TYR A 146 -4.95 -6.80 6.18
CA TYR A 146 -3.68 -6.37 5.64
C TYR A 146 -3.33 -4.98 6.17
N ASP A 147 -2.28 -4.90 6.96
CA ASP A 147 -1.63 -3.67 7.37
C ASP A 147 -0.67 -3.27 6.25
N THR A 148 -1.04 -2.21 5.51
CA THR A 148 -0.30 -1.79 4.32
C THR A 148 1.01 -1.11 4.67
N LEU A 149 1.06 -0.44 5.83
CA LEU A 149 2.25 0.26 6.31
C LEU A 149 3.34 -0.74 6.73
N ASN A 150 2.98 -1.73 7.54
CA ASN A 150 3.92 -2.73 8.06
C ASN A 150 4.03 -3.97 7.17
N ALA A 151 3.32 -4.01 6.04
CA ALA A 151 3.24 -5.14 5.12
C ALA A 151 2.86 -6.46 5.81
N ARG A 152 2.05 -6.39 6.88
CA ARG A 152 1.62 -7.55 7.68
C ARG A 152 0.27 -8.06 7.18
N ILE A 153 0.20 -9.34 6.90
CA ILE A 153 -1.02 -10.01 6.43
C ILE A 153 -1.47 -11.04 7.46
N LYS A 154 -2.76 -11.00 7.83
CA LYS A 154 -3.42 -12.00 8.65
C LYS A 154 -4.61 -12.56 7.88
N GLY A 155 -4.60 -13.86 7.61
CA GLY A 155 -5.71 -14.59 7.01
C GLY A 155 -6.50 -15.32 8.09
N GLU A 156 -7.82 -15.22 8.07
CA GLU A 156 -8.72 -15.89 9.01
C GLU A 156 -9.75 -16.70 8.22
N SER A 157 -9.92 -17.95 8.61
CA SER A 157 -11.06 -18.80 8.25
C SER A 157 -11.94 -18.96 9.48
N LYS A 158 -13.19 -19.47 9.36
CA LYS A 158 -14.08 -19.60 10.52
C LYS A 158 -13.34 -20.22 11.70
N PRO A 159 -13.49 -19.67 12.93
CA PRO A 159 -12.99 -20.33 14.12
C PRO A 159 -13.66 -21.72 14.19
N ARG A 160 -12.84 -22.74 14.27
CA ARG A 160 -13.32 -24.11 14.45
C ARG A 160 -13.72 -24.27 15.90
N VAL A 161 -15.00 -24.31 16.17
CA VAL A 161 -15.49 -24.99 17.39
C VAL A 161 -15.34 -26.49 17.09
N THR A 162 -14.28 -27.08 17.59
CA THR A 162 -14.05 -28.53 17.50
C THR A 162 -14.97 -29.24 18.49
N THR A 163 -16.11 -29.70 18.02
CA THR A 163 -16.87 -30.71 18.71
C THR A 163 -16.28 -32.06 18.34
N PRO A 164 -16.06 -32.99 19.31
CA PRO A 164 -15.60 -34.32 18.99
C PRO A 164 -16.58 -34.98 17.99
N GLY A 165 -16.10 -35.28 16.77
CA GLY A 165 -16.92 -35.88 15.70
C GLY A 165 -17.04 -35.06 14.41
N ASP A 166 -16.57 -33.79 14.37
CA ASP A 166 -16.64 -33.00 13.17
C ASP A 166 -15.67 -33.48 12.09
N LYS A 167 -16.20 -33.59 10.86
CA LYS A 167 -15.42 -33.92 9.66
C LYS A 167 -14.38 -32.81 9.42
N ALA A 168 -13.21 -33.20 8.89
CA ALA A 168 -12.17 -32.26 8.47
C ALA A 168 -12.75 -31.13 7.60
N PRO A 169 -12.32 -29.86 7.79
CA PRO A 169 -12.86 -28.73 7.02
C PRO A 169 -12.65 -28.94 5.52
N SER A 170 -13.72 -28.72 4.76
CA SER A 170 -13.65 -28.66 3.29
C SER A 170 -12.66 -27.59 2.85
N GLY A 171 -12.02 -27.75 1.69
CA GLY A 171 -10.97 -26.87 1.19
C GLY A 171 -11.35 -25.37 1.14
N SER A 172 -12.65 -25.03 1.15
CA SER A 172 -13.17 -23.67 1.18
C SER A 172 -13.05 -22.95 2.53
N ASP A 173 -12.82 -23.69 3.62
CA ASP A 173 -12.78 -23.16 4.99
C ASP A 173 -11.35 -22.99 5.54
N ARG A 174 -10.34 -23.16 4.69
CA ARG A 174 -8.92 -23.02 5.06
C ARG A 174 -8.33 -21.75 4.49
N VAL A 175 -7.30 -21.22 5.15
CA VAL A 175 -6.41 -20.21 4.57
C VAL A 175 -5.50 -20.90 3.58
N ILE A 176 -5.48 -20.43 2.34
CA ILE A 176 -4.63 -20.96 1.27
C ILE A 176 -3.60 -19.89 0.94
N ILE A 177 -2.32 -20.23 1.05
CA ILE A 177 -1.20 -19.36 0.70
C ILE A 177 -0.41 -20.07 -0.40
N THR A 178 -0.14 -19.35 -1.48
CA THR A 178 0.75 -19.80 -2.56
C THR A 178 1.89 -18.79 -2.69
N ILE A 179 3.11 -19.28 -2.53
CA ILE A 179 4.34 -18.52 -2.71
C ILE A 179 5.09 -19.16 -3.86
N LYS A 180 5.35 -18.40 -4.93
CA LYS A 180 6.13 -18.91 -6.05
C LYS A 180 7.61 -18.67 -5.80
N PRO A 181 8.46 -19.71 -5.97
CA PRO A 181 9.90 -19.55 -5.84
C PRO A 181 10.41 -18.61 -6.94
N LYS A 182 11.29 -17.69 -6.58
CA LYS A 182 12.00 -16.86 -7.56
C LYS A 182 13.02 -17.72 -8.28
N LYS A 183 12.98 -17.73 -9.61
CA LYS A 183 13.98 -18.41 -10.44
C LYS A 183 15.32 -17.68 -10.31
N VAL A 184 16.41 -18.44 -10.28
CA VAL A 184 17.75 -17.89 -10.42
C VAL A 184 18.00 -17.74 -11.92
N CYS A 185 18.18 -16.51 -12.37
CA CYS A 185 18.49 -16.20 -13.77
C CYS A 185 19.99 -16.46 -14.06
N ALA A 186 20.36 -16.53 -15.33
CA ALA A 186 21.75 -16.78 -15.74
C ALA A 186 22.76 -15.73 -15.20
N ASP A 187 22.25 -14.52 -14.85
CA ASP A 187 23.01 -13.44 -14.22
C ASP A 187 23.15 -13.59 -12.69
N GLY A 188 22.73 -14.73 -12.12
CA GLY A 188 22.75 -14.97 -10.67
C GLY A 188 21.67 -14.25 -9.88
N THR A 189 20.83 -13.43 -10.50
CA THR A 189 19.74 -12.73 -9.82
C THR A 189 18.51 -13.60 -9.63
N ARG A 190 17.78 -13.42 -8.53
CA ARG A 190 16.52 -14.12 -8.27
C ARG A 190 15.34 -13.24 -8.69
N ARG A 191 14.65 -13.60 -9.79
CA ARG A 191 13.49 -12.88 -10.32
C ARG A 191 12.31 -13.82 -10.53
N SER A 192 11.11 -13.28 -10.63
CA SER A 192 9.90 -14.05 -10.98
C SER A 192 9.91 -14.51 -12.44
N LYS A 193 10.54 -13.74 -13.32
CA LYS A 193 10.80 -14.06 -14.73
C LYS A 193 12.22 -13.67 -15.08
N CYS A 194 12.91 -14.56 -15.80
CA CYS A 194 14.17 -14.21 -16.47
C CYS A 194 13.87 -13.62 -17.86
N PRO A 195 14.70 -12.68 -18.35
CA PRO A 195 14.58 -12.16 -19.70
C PRO A 195 14.80 -13.27 -20.74
#